data_79d73672c1c8ff3dc557434756efb508
#
_entry.id   79d73672c1c8ff3dc557434756efb508
#
_cell.length_a   1.000
_cell.length_b   1.000
_cell.length_c   1.000
_cell.angle_alpha   90.00
_cell.angle_beta   90.00
_cell.angle_gamma   90.00
#
_symmetry.space_group_name_H-M   'P 1'
#
loop_
_entity.id
_entity.type
_entity.pdbx_description
1 polymer ?
#
loop_
_entity_poly.entity_id
_entity_poly.type
_entity_poly.pdbx_seq_one_letter_code
_entity_poly.pdbx_strand_id
1 'polypeptide(L)'
;AGNSYKNYYVIRKNDFAYNKSSTKEFPEGYISMLKEYEEAAIPNSIFTCFRVIGDEYEPLFFDQLFNTNYHGKWLRKYIEIGARAHGALSIDTKYLWNMPVAVPKLPEQQKIADCLSSIDDLISAEEKKLSLLNDYKKGWMQKLFPAKGKTVPEWRFPEFQDNKEWETAKLINIADYRRGSFPQP
;
A
#
# COMPACT_ATOMS: atom_id res chain seq x y z
N ALA A 1 18.87 23.88 -6.38
CA ALA A 1 17.64 23.14 -6.72
C ALA A 1 17.41 23.26 -8.22
N GLY A 2 17.55 22.16 -8.95
CA GLY A 2 17.50 22.16 -10.40
C GLY A 2 16.09 22.45 -10.96
N ASN A 3 16.04 22.90 -12.20
CA ASN A 3 14.84 23.18 -13.00
C ASN A 3 13.92 21.94 -13.25
N SER A 4 14.06 20.88 -12.47
CA SER A 4 13.43 19.57 -12.69
C SER A 4 11.90 19.58 -12.51
N TYR A 5 11.34 20.55 -11.79
CA TYR A 5 9.92 20.59 -11.46
C TYR A 5 9.06 21.49 -12.35
N LYS A 6 9.65 22.17 -13.33
CA LYS A 6 8.92 23.10 -14.22
C LYS A 6 7.77 22.46 -15.01
N ASN A 7 7.84 21.16 -15.22
CA ASN A 7 6.85 20.41 -16.01
C ASN A 7 5.93 19.55 -15.13
N TYR A 8 5.85 19.80 -13.82
CA TYR A 8 4.96 19.07 -12.94
C TYR A 8 3.58 19.72 -12.92
N TYR A 9 2.54 18.90 -12.88
CA TYR A 9 1.19 19.37 -12.59
C TYR A 9 1.02 19.50 -11.08
N VAL A 10 0.40 20.61 -10.66
CA VAL A 10 -0.07 20.75 -9.28
C VAL A 10 -1.51 20.27 -9.23
N ILE A 11 -1.75 19.21 -8.47
CA ILE A 11 -3.08 18.72 -8.14
C ILE A 11 -3.44 19.14 -6.72
N ARG A 12 -4.73 19.28 -6.46
CA ARG A 12 -5.29 19.68 -5.16
C ARG A 12 -6.08 18.53 -4.55
N LYS A 13 -6.39 18.69 -3.28
CA LYS A 13 -7.26 17.75 -2.56
C LYS A 13 -8.50 17.42 -3.37
N ASN A 14 -8.85 16.13 -3.41
CA ASN A 14 -9.91 15.53 -4.22
C ASN A 14 -9.64 15.48 -5.75
N ASP A 15 -8.47 15.91 -6.22
CA ASP A 15 -8.05 15.63 -7.59
C ASP A 15 -7.55 14.19 -7.73
N PHE A 16 -7.69 13.66 -8.93
CA PHE A 16 -7.27 12.32 -9.29
C PHE A 16 -6.04 12.33 -10.19
N ALA A 17 -5.23 11.29 -10.06
CA ALA A 17 -4.11 11.04 -10.94
C ALA A 17 -4.19 9.60 -11.47
N TYR A 18 -4.32 9.44 -12.78
CA TYR A 18 -4.17 8.16 -13.47
C TYR A 18 -2.71 7.93 -13.81
N ASN A 19 -2.10 6.95 -13.17
CA ASN A 19 -0.75 6.50 -13.46
C ASN A 19 -0.80 5.45 -14.58
N LYS A 20 -0.22 5.77 -15.74
CA LYS A 20 -0.16 4.88 -16.90
C LYS A 20 0.94 3.81 -16.82
N SER A 21 1.73 3.76 -15.75
CA SER A 21 2.72 2.70 -15.56
C SER A 21 2.02 1.37 -15.31
N SER A 22 2.31 0.39 -16.17
CA SER A 22 1.82 -0.98 -15.99
C SER A 22 2.72 -1.72 -14.99
N THR A 23 2.10 -2.30 -13.98
CA THR A 23 2.77 -3.19 -13.01
C THR A 23 2.09 -4.56 -13.02
N LYS A 24 2.67 -5.53 -12.30
CA LYS A 24 2.05 -6.85 -12.14
C LYS A 24 0.71 -6.75 -11.42
N GLU A 25 0.61 -5.86 -10.45
CA GLU A 25 -0.59 -5.63 -9.64
C GLU A 25 -1.63 -4.77 -10.37
N PHE A 26 -1.16 -3.75 -11.11
CA PHE A 26 -2.01 -2.82 -11.88
C PHE A 26 -1.62 -2.83 -13.36
N PRO A 27 -1.96 -3.90 -14.10
CA PRO A 27 -1.56 -4.03 -15.50
C PRO A 27 -2.17 -2.98 -16.44
N GLU A 28 -3.29 -2.39 -16.08
CA GLU A 28 -3.97 -1.31 -16.81
C GLU A 28 -3.66 0.10 -16.26
N GLY A 29 -2.70 0.20 -15.34
CA GLY A 29 -2.43 1.44 -14.61
C GLY A 29 -3.36 1.61 -13.41
N TYR A 30 -3.17 2.69 -12.66
CA TYR A 30 -3.87 2.92 -11.40
C TYR A 30 -4.38 4.36 -11.30
N ILE A 31 -5.59 4.55 -10.80
CA ILE A 31 -6.17 5.86 -10.49
C ILE A 31 -6.22 6.01 -8.97
N SER A 32 -5.72 7.13 -8.47
CA SER A 32 -5.76 7.48 -7.06
C SER A 32 -6.15 8.94 -6.86
N MET A 33 -6.86 9.23 -5.78
CA MET A 33 -7.25 10.56 -5.36
C MET A 33 -6.26 11.13 -4.34
N LEU A 34 -5.98 12.43 -4.41
CA LEU A 34 -5.21 13.13 -3.38
C LEU A 34 -6.11 13.39 -2.15
N LYS A 35 -5.86 12.70 -1.05
CA LYS A 35 -6.67 12.76 0.19
C LYS A 35 -6.01 13.53 1.31
N GLU A 36 -4.72 13.28 1.56
CA GLU A 36 -4.03 13.69 2.78
C GLU A 36 -3.45 15.10 2.73
N TYR A 37 -3.12 15.58 1.51
CA TYR A 37 -2.46 16.88 1.32
C TYR A 37 -3.37 17.83 0.57
N GLU A 38 -3.23 19.12 0.87
CA GLU A 38 -3.99 20.17 0.15
C GLU A 38 -3.51 20.32 -1.30
N GLU A 39 -2.21 20.14 -1.54
CA GLU A 39 -1.60 20.19 -2.87
C GLU A 39 -0.46 19.18 -3.01
N ALA A 40 -0.29 18.65 -4.22
CA ALA A 40 0.84 17.79 -4.57
C ALA A 40 1.33 18.07 -6.00
N ALA A 41 2.65 17.96 -6.22
CA ALA A 41 3.25 18.10 -7.56
C ALA A 41 3.46 16.72 -8.18
N ILE A 42 2.93 16.51 -9.39
CA ILE A 42 2.95 15.23 -10.09
C ILE A 42 3.66 15.36 -11.45
N PRO A 43 4.61 14.46 -11.80
CA PRO A 43 5.26 14.44 -13.10
C PRO A 43 4.23 14.26 -14.23
N ASN A 44 4.30 15.09 -15.27
CA ASN A 44 3.34 15.05 -16.37
C ASN A 44 3.56 13.92 -17.40
N SER A 45 4.70 13.24 -17.37
CA SER A 45 5.09 12.28 -18.41
C SER A 45 4.28 10.97 -18.41
N ILE A 46 3.93 10.48 -17.22
CA ILE A 46 3.25 9.19 -17.04
C ILE A 46 1.89 9.30 -16.35
N PHE A 47 1.55 10.51 -15.86
CA PHE A 47 0.29 10.75 -15.18
C PHE A 47 -0.67 11.57 -16.05
N THR A 48 -1.95 11.27 -15.90
CA THR A 48 -3.05 12.09 -16.40
C THR A 48 -3.88 12.50 -15.19
N CYS A 49 -3.93 13.80 -14.91
CA CYS A 49 -4.63 14.33 -13.75
C CYS A 49 -6.01 14.86 -14.15
N PHE A 50 -7.00 14.68 -13.28
CA PHE A 50 -8.36 15.15 -13.51
C PHE A 50 -9.09 15.44 -12.19
N ARG A 51 -10.18 16.18 -12.31
CA ARG A 51 -11.10 16.52 -11.21
C ARG A 51 -12.51 16.12 -11.57
N VAL A 52 -13.23 15.56 -10.63
CA VAL A 52 -14.69 15.41 -10.72
C VAL A 52 -15.31 16.81 -10.58
N ILE A 53 -16.19 17.16 -11.50
CA ILE A 53 -16.85 18.48 -11.56
C ILE A 53 -18.37 18.32 -11.39
N GLY A 54 -19.02 19.31 -10.76
CA GLY A 54 -20.45 19.30 -10.46
C GLY A 54 -20.75 18.92 -9.01
N ASP A 55 -21.70 19.62 -8.41
CA ASP A 55 -22.08 19.46 -7.00
C ASP A 55 -22.89 18.16 -6.75
N GLU A 56 -23.31 17.49 -7.82
CA GLU A 56 -24.03 16.22 -7.78
C GLU A 56 -23.11 14.98 -7.66
N TYR A 57 -21.81 15.18 -7.62
CA TYR A 57 -20.82 14.09 -7.59
C TYR A 57 -19.96 14.14 -6.34
N GLU A 58 -19.83 12.98 -5.67
CA GLU A 58 -18.99 12.78 -4.49
C GLU A 58 -17.62 12.20 -4.88
N PRO A 59 -16.49 12.94 -4.75
CA PRO A 59 -15.18 12.45 -5.16
C PRO A 59 -14.75 11.16 -4.48
N LEU A 60 -15.08 10.97 -3.18
CA LEU A 60 -14.77 9.75 -2.45
C LEU A 60 -15.47 8.52 -3.05
N PHE A 61 -16.68 8.67 -3.58
CA PHE A 61 -17.38 7.59 -4.28
C PHE A 61 -16.57 7.11 -5.50
N PHE A 62 -16.05 8.06 -6.29
CA PHE A 62 -15.25 7.71 -7.47
C PHE A 62 -13.91 7.10 -7.09
N ASP A 63 -13.28 7.55 -6.00
CA ASP A 63 -12.06 6.93 -5.51
C ASP A 63 -12.29 5.47 -5.14
N GLN A 64 -13.34 5.17 -4.40
CA GLN A 64 -13.73 3.80 -4.07
C GLN A 64 -14.08 2.98 -5.34
N LEU A 65 -14.76 3.57 -6.31
CA LEU A 65 -15.05 2.91 -7.57
C LEU A 65 -13.77 2.54 -8.35
N PHE A 66 -12.81 3.47 -8.44
CA PHE A 66 -11.54 3.22 -9.15
C PHE A 66 -10.67 2.18 -8.43
N ASN A 67 -10.74 2.08 -7.09
CA ASN A 67 -10.08 1.04 -6.32
C ASN A 67 -10.54 -0.38 -6.69
N THR A 68 -11.74 -0.55 -7.26
CA THR A 68 -12.21 -1.84 -7.82
C THR A 68 -11.56 -2.20 -9.17
N ASN A 69 -10.62 -1.40 -9.66
CA ASN A 69 -10.06 -1.47 -11.01
C ASN A 69 -11.12 -1.34 -12.11
N TYR A 70 -12.15 -0.52 -11.88
CA TYR A 70 -13.24 -0.27 -12.82
C TYR A 70 -12.72 0.24 -14.17
N HIS A 71 -11.80 1.20 -14.13
CA HIS A 71 -11.13 1.77 -15.30
C HIS A 71 -10.34 0.69 -16.07
N GLY A 72 -9.65 -0.20 -15.38
CA GLY A 72 -8.84 -1.25 -16.00
C GLY A 72 -9.70 -2.25 -16.77
N LYS A 73 -10.84 -2.64 -16.23
CA LYS A 73 -11.81 -3.51 -16.96
C LYS A 73 -12.28 -2.89 -18.27
N TRP A 74 -12.46 -1.59 -18.31
CA TRP A 74 -12.81 -0.85 -19.51
C TRP A 74 -11.63 -0.68 -20.47
N LEU A 75 -10.48 -0.24 -19.96
CA LEU A 75 -9.31 0.13 -20.75
C LEU A 75 -8.60 -1.07 -21.38
N ARG A 76 -8.71 -2.27 -20.78
CA ARG A 76 -8.01 -3.49 -21.24
C ARG A 76 -8.20 -3.78 -22.72
N LYS A 77 -9.37 -3.53 -23.28
CA LYS A 77 -9.69 -3.75 -24.69
C LYS A 77 -9.03 -2.76 -25.67
N TYR A 78 -8.48 -1.65 -25.13
CA TYR A 78 -7.82 -0.61 -25.92
C TYR A 78 -6.32 -0.59 -25.72
N ILE A 79 -5.78 -1.42 -24.84
CA ILE A 79 -4.35 -1.54 -24.61
C ILE A 79 -3.77 -2.43 -25.69
N GLU A 80 -2.94 -1.86 -26.57
CA GLU A 80 -2.23 -2.60 -27.60
C GLU A 80 -1.15 -3.49 -26.96
N ILE A 81 -1.19 -4.79 -27.27
CA ILE A 81 -0.22 -5.77 -26.80
C ILE A 81 1.14 -5.45 -27.45
N GLY A 82 2.15 -5.12 -26.64
CA GLY A 82 3.52 -4.82 -27.11
C GLY A 82 3.88 -3.34 -27.23
N ALA A 83 2.93 -2.42 -27.19
CA ALA A 83 3.18 -0.98 -27.24
C ALA A 83 3.53 -0.43 -25.86
N ARG A 84 4.69 -0.82 -25.31
CA ARG A 84 5.23 -0.28 -24.05
C ARG A 84 6.51 0.49 -24.31
N ALA A 85 6.42 1.79 -24.29
CA ALA A 85 7.61 2.62 -24.22
C ALA A 85 7.97 2.84 -22.74
N HIS A 86 9.13 2.35 -22.31
CA HIS A 86 9.66 2.56 -20.95
C HIS A 86 8.74 2.13 -19.79
N GLY A 87 7.92 1.09 -19.99
CA GLY A 87 6.99 0.59 -18.94
C GLY A 87 5.67 1.35 -18.82
N ALA A 88 5.49 2.45 -19.56
CA ALA A 88 4.23 3.16 -19.65
C ALA A 88 3.30 2.52 -20.69
N LEU A 89 2.00 2.48 -20.38
CA LEU A 89 0.97 2.02 -21.31
C LEU A 89 0.83 3.04 -22.45
N SER A 90 0.90 2.57 -23.70
CA SER A 90 0.48 3.34 -24.86
C SER A 90 -1.04 3.25 -24.99
N ILE A 91 -1.73 4.16 -24.32
CA ILE A 91 -3.19 4.28 -24.41
C ILE A 91 -3.57 5.74 -24.64
N ASP A 92 -4.45 5.95 -25.59
CA ASP A 92 -5.03 7.27 -25.80
C ASP A 92 -6.02 7.58 -24.67
N THR A 93 -5.78 8.72 -24.01
CA THR A 93 -6.61 9.17 -22.88
C THR A 93 -8.09 9.36 -23.24
N LYS A 94 -8.42 9.51 -24.54
CA LYS A 94 -9.82 9.55 -24.99
C LYS A 94 -10.62 8.32 -24.54
N TYR A 95 -10.00 7.13 -24.44
CA TYR A 95 -10.67 5.93 -23.99
C TYR A 95 -11.01 5.97 -22.50
N LEU A 96 -10.17 6.63 -21.67
CA LEU A 96 -10.50 6.88 -20.27
C LEU A 96 -11.70 7.82 -20.15
N TRP A 97 -11.69 8.93 -20.91
CA TRP A 97 -12.77 9.94 -20.85
C TRP A 97 -14.10 9.46 -21.41
N ASN A 98 -14.09 8.46 -22.29
CA ASN A 98 -15.32 7.86 -22.83
C ASN A 98 -15.75 6.61 -22.04
N MET A 99 -15.20 6.38 -20.86
CA MET A 99 -15.61 5.28 -20.00
C MET A 99 -17.02 5.53 -19.44
N PRO A 100 -17.99 4.65 -19.67
CA PRO A 100 -19.29 4.78 -19.06
C PRO A 100 -19.20 4.48 -17.57
N VAL A 101 -19.76 5.35 -16.74
CA VAL A 101 -19.81 5.18 -15.29
C VAL A 101 -21.26 5.21 -14.83
N ALA A 102 -21.70 4.17 -14.15
CA ALA A 102 -23.00 4.17 -13.49
C ALA A 102 -22.88 4.95 -12.17
N VAL A 103 -23.64 6.03 -12.05
CA VAL A 103 -23.57 6.93 -10.90
C VAL A 103 -24.95 7.03 -10.25
N PRO A 104 -25.11 6.64 -8.98
CA PRO A 104 -26.37 6.84 -8.25
C PRO A 104 -26.55 8.32 -7.89
N LYS A 105 -27.68 8.67 -7.28
CA LYS A 105 -27.92 10.03 -6.76
C LYS A 105 -26.94 10.34 -5.62
N LEU A 106 -26.59 11.61 -5.46
CA LEU A 106 -25.59 12.08 -4.49
C LEU A 106 -25.76 11.52 -3.07
N PRO A 107 -26.95 11.45 -2.46
CA PRO A 107 -27.09 10.87 -1.12
C PRO A 107 -26.68 9.40 -1.03
N GLU A 108 -26.82 8.65 -2.12
CA GLU A 108 -26.39 7.24 -2.17
C GLU A 108 -24.87 7.14 -2.42
N GLN A 109 -24.30 8.01 -3.27
CA GLN A 109 -22.85 8.12 -3.43
C GLN A 109 -22.17 8.38 -2.09
N GLN A 110 -22.67 9.36 -1.32
CA GLN A 110 -22.14 9.70 0.01
C GLN A 110 -22.21 8.50 0.97
N LYS A 111 -23.35 7.82 1.05
CA LYS A 111 -23.48 6.63 1.91
C LYS A 111 -22.54 5.51 1.54
N ILE A 112 -22.31 5.27 0.24
CA ILE A 112 -21.37 4.26 -0.23
C ILE A 112 -19.93 4.68 0.16
N ALA A 113 -19.58 5.94 -0.11
CA ALA A 113 -18.27 6.49 0.23
C ALA A 113 -17.98 6.42 1.74
N ASP A 114 -18.91 6.87 2.58
CA ASP A 114 -18.79 6.86 4.04
C ASP A 114 -18.64 5.42 4.58
N CYS A 115 -19.45 4.49 4.08
CA CYS A 115 -19.39 3.09 4.49
C CYS A 115 -18.04 2.47 4.18
N LEU A 116 -17.52 2.65 2.96
CA LEU A 116 -16.24 2.07 2.55
C LEU A 116 -15.06 2.78 3.22
N SER A 117 -15.09 4.10 3.35
CA SER A 117 -14.05 4.85 4.05
C SER A 117 -13.97 4.49 5.52
N SER A 118 -15.09 4.24 6.19
CA SER A 118 -15.08 3.79 7.60
C SER A 118 -14.42 2.41 7.76
N ILE A 119 -14.52 1.54 6.77
CA ILE A 119 -13.84 0.25 6.74
C ILE A 119 -12.33 0.45 6.51
N ASP A 120 -11.94 1.34 5.60
CA ASP A 120 -10.53 1.70 5.35
C ASP A 120 -9.88 2.28 6.61
N ASP A 121 -10.59 3.13 7.35
CA ASP A 121 -10.12 3.69 8.63
C ASP A 121 -9.91 2.58 9.68
N LEU A 122 -10.83 1.62 9.76
CA LEU A 122 -10.69 0.47 10.67
C LEU A 122 -9.49 -0.42 10.28
N ILE A 123 -9.32 -0.71 8.99
CA ILE A 123 -8.16 -1.46 8.48
C ILE A 123 -6.86 -0.74 8.87
N SER A 124 -6.77 0.56 8.61
CA SER A 124 -5.58 1.38 8.95
C SER A 124 -5.30 1.39 10.46
N ALA A 125 -6.33 1.45 11.29
CA ALA A 125 -6.19 1.39 12.75
C ALA A 125 -5.66 0.03 13.23
N GLU A 126 -6.16 -1.08 12.67
CA GLU A 126 -5.69 -2.43 13.01
C GLU A 126 -4.26 -2.69 12.48
N GLU A 127 -3.90 -2.19 11.30
CA GLU A 127 -2.52 -2.26 10.78
C GLU A 127 -1.54 -1.51 11.70
N LYS A 128 -1.92 -0.30 12.16
CA LYS A 128 -1.12 0.45 13.12
C LYS A 128 -0.96 -0.29 14.44
N LYS A 129 -2.04 -0.90 14.94
CA LYS A 129 -2.01 -1.71 16.16
C LYS A 129 -1.11 -2.93 15.99
N LEU A 130 -1.18 -3.62 14.85
CA LEU A 130 -0.31 -4.75 14.54
C LEU A 130 1.17 -4.34 14.51
N SER A 131 1.48 -3.20 13.89
CA SER A 131 2.83 -2.65 13.89
C SER A 131 3.34 -2.38 15.32
N LEU A 132 2.54 -1.72 16.15
CA LEU A 132 2.89 -1.44 17.55
C LEU A 132 3.10 -2.73 18.37
N LEU A 133 2.27 -3.76 18.14
CA LEU A 133 2.43 -5.07 18.81
C LEU A 133 3.71 -5.78 18.37
N ASN A 134 4.09 -5.68 17.10
CA ASN A 134 5.35 -6.20 16.60
C ASN A 134 6.56 -5.50 17.25
N ASP A 135 6.52 -4.18 17.35
CA ASP A 135 7.57 -3.40 18.01
C ASP A 135 7.64 -3.73 19.51
N TYR A 136 6.51 -3.87 20.18
CA TYR A 136 6.42 -4.28 21.57
C TYR A 136 7.03 -5.68 21.78
N LYS A 137 6.65 -6.65 20.94
CA LYS A 137 7.23 -8.00 20.96
C LYS A 137 8.75 -7.96 20.77
N LYS A 138 9.23 -7.17 19.81
CA LYS A 138 10.66 -7.00 19.56
C LYS A 138 11.39 -6.40 20.77
N GLY A 139 10.81 -5.41 21.43
CA GLY A 139 11.33 -4.83 22.65
C GLY A 139 11.44 -5.85 23.79
N TRP A 140 10.40 -6.69 23.98
CA TRP A 140 10.46 -7.76 24.95
C TRP A 140 11.50 -8.84 24.63
N MET A 141 11.63 -9.21 23.35
CA MET A 141 12.69 -10.16 22.95
C MET A 141 14.08 -9.66 23.29
N GLN A 142 14.34 -8.35 23.12
CA GLN A 142 15.63 -7.76 23.49
C GLN A 142 15.89 -7.77 25.01
N LYS A 143 14.86 -7.65 25.82
CA LYS A 143 14.96 -7.63 27.28
C LYS A 143 15.01 -9.02 27.90
N LEU A 144 14.23 -9.96 27.34
CA LEU A 144 14.10 -11.31 27.85
C LEU A 144 15.26 -12.25 27.46
N PHE A 145 16.00 -11.93 26.42
CA PHE A 145 17.18 -12.68 26.02
C PHE A 145 18.44 -11.90 26.32
N PRO A 146 19.51 -12.59 26.76
CA PRO A 146 20.79 -11.93 27.02
C PRO A 146 21.34 -11.28 25.75
N ALA A 147 21.91 -10.08 25.88
CA ALA A 147 22.64 -9.44 24.80
C ALA A 147 23.88 -10.27 24.42
N LYS A 148 24.42 -10.05 23.22
CA LYS A 148 25.62 -10.74 22.75
C LYS A 148 26.76 -10.68 23.77
N GLY A 149 27.27 -11.80 24.19
CA GLY A 149 28.35 -11.96 25.17
C GLY A 149 27.90 -11.84 26.64
N LYS A 150 26.62 -11.80 26.91
CA LYS A 150 26.03 -11.85 28.25
C LYS A 150 25.33 -13.18 28.47
N THR A 151 25.22 -13.61 29.73
CA THR A 151 24.52 -14.82 30.18
C THR A 151 23.27 -14.49 31.03
N VAL A 152 23.06 -13.18 31.29
CA VAL A 152 21.92 -12.68 32.06
C VAL A 152 21.11 -11.72 31.19
N PRO A 153 19.80 -11.92 31.03
CA PRO A 153 18.94 -10.96 30.33
C PRO A 153 18.76 -9.69 31.14
N GLU A 154 18.33 -8.61 30.49
CA GLU A 154 18.00 -7.34 31.13
C GLU A 154 16.81 -7.48 32.09
N TRP A 155 15.84 -8.32 31.73
CA TRP A 155 14.62 -8.53 32.48
C TRP A 155 14.32 -10.04 32.61
N ARG A 156 13.88 -10.43 33.82
CA ARG A 156 13.41 -11.78 34.15
C ARG A 156 12.05 -11.72 34.82
N PHE A 157 11.27 -12.75 34.66
CA PHE A 157 10.03 -12.88 35.44
C PHE A 157 10.35 -12.94 36.93
N PRO A 158 9.47 -12.41 37.80
CA PRO A 158 9.75 -12.28 39.22
C PRO A 158 10.22 -13.56 39.89
N GLU A 159 9.63 -14.69 39.51
CA GLU A 159 9.97 -16.01 40.06
C GLU A 159 11.36 -16.52 39.68
N PHE A 160 12.04 -15.88 38.75
CA PHE A 160 13.38 -16.27 38.28
C PHE A 160 14.46 -15.19 38.51
N GLN A 161 14.14 -14.11 39.20
CA GLN A 161 15.08 -12.99 39.36
C GLN A 161 16.31 -13.39 40.18
N ASP A 162 16.15 -14.24 41.18
CA ASP A 162 17.23 -14.71 42.07
C ASP A 162 17.98 -15.94 41.53
N ASN A 163 17.60 -16.43 40.33
CA ASN A 163 18.25 -17.59 39.73
C ASN A 163 19.65 -17.22 39.21
N LYS A 164 20.50 -18.27 39.18
CA LYS A 164 21.86 -18.16 38.60
C LYS A 164 21.83 -17.69 37.15
N GLU A 165 22.99 -17.32 36.64
CA GLU A 165 23.20 -17.02 35.23
C GLU A 165 22.77 -18.20 34.34
N TRP A 166 22.42 -17.92 33.10
CA TRP A 166 22.04 -18.97 32.16
C TRP A 166 23.30 -19.76 31.74
N GLU A 167 23.16 -21.06 31.72
CA GLU A 167 24.20 -21.97 31.24
C GLU A 167 24.30 -21.91 29.72
N THR A 168 25.52 -22.00 29.21
CA THR A 168 25.74 -22.08 27.76
C THR A 168 25.93 -23.51 27.32
N ALA A 169 25.21 -23.92 26.30
CA ALA A 169 25.33 -25.22 25.69
C ALA A 169 25.53 -25.10 24.18
N LYS A 170 26.26 -26.04 23.58
CA LYS A 170 26.36 -26.11 22.12
C LYS A 170 25.05 -26.61 21.54
N LEU A 171 24.58 -26.03 20.44
CA LEU A 171 23.31 -26.41 19.81
C LEU A 171 23.24 -27.91 19.50
N ILE A 172 24.36 -28.55 19.10
CA ILE A 172 24.43 -29.98 18.84
C ILE A 172 24.11 -30.86 20.05
N ASN A 173 24.24 -30.30 21.28
CA ASN A 173 23.95 -31.05 22.52
C ASN A 173 22.47 -30.92 22.95
N ILE A 174 21.70 -30.00 22.34
CA ILE A 174 20.33 -29.70 22.69
C ILE A 174 19.35 -29.91 21.53
N ALA A 175 19.84 -30.24 20.34
CA ALA A 175 19.00 -30.43 19.16
C ALA A 175 19.44 -31.69 18.38
N ASP A 176 18.49 -32.52 18.00
CA ASP A 176 18.70 -33.55 16.96
C ASP A 176 18.50 -32.89 15.59
N TYR A 177 19.42 -33.12 14.64
CA TYR A 177 19.36 -32.53 13.32
C TYR A 177 19.45 -33.56 12.22
N ARG A 178 18.69 -33.38 11.16
CA ARG A 178 18.76 -34.13 9.92
C ARG A 178 18.99 -33.19 8.76
N ARG A 179 19.94 -33.50 7.92
CA ARG A 179 20.17 -32.74 6.69
C ARG A 179 19.06 -33.06 5.69
N GLY A 180 18.31 -32.08 5.25
CA GLY A 180 17.34 -32.23 4.16
C GLY A 180 18.11 -32.60 2.87
N SER A 181 17.63 -33.61 2.12
CA SER A 181 18.07 -33.87 0.75
C SER A 181 17.18 -33.07 -0.21
N PHE A 182 17.79 -32.40 -1.19
CA PHE A 182 17.03 -31.88 -2.31
C PHE A 182 16.37 -33.03 -3.06
N PRO A 183 15.10 -32.95 -3.48
CA PRO A 183 14.56 -33.96 -4.38
C PRO A 183 15.46 -33.99 -5.65
N GLN A 184 15.92 -35.16 -5.99
CA GLN A 184 16.63 -35.36 -7.27
C GLN A 184 15.63 -35.12 -8.41
N PRO A 185 16.02 -34.46 -9.53
CA PRO A 185 15.13 -34.17 -10.65
C PRO A 185 14.64 -35.46 -11.31
#